data_32c0630c3a392de81b7d58d669e66093
#
_entry.id   32c0630c3a392de81b7d58d669e66093
#
_cell.length_a   1.000
_cell.length_b   1.000
_cell.length_c   1.000
_cell.angle_alpha   90.00
_cell.angle_beta   90.00
_cell.angle_gamma   90.00
#
_symmetry.space_group_name_H-M   'P 1'
#
loop_
_entity.id
_entity.type
_entity.pdbx_description
1 polymer ?
#
loop_
_entity_poly.entity_id
_entity_poly.type
_entity_poly.pdbx_seq_one_letter_code
_entity_poly.pdbx_strand_id
1 'polypeptide(L)'
;MNVTKTYSATTPSGEIYKHLDLFGDVLERVRTDYVEKPDDAKLIETAINGMLSSLDPHSAYLSAKLFRDMQVQTRGEFGGLGIEVTMENGIVKVVAPIDDTPAARAGVLANDLITHLDDEQIVGLTLQQAVEKMRGRVNTPIKLTIVRKGRSEPFDIKIVRAVIRINPVKARIEGDGEVAYLKVTTFNEQTHANLVKAIAKLKEDNKGKIKGYVLDLRNNPGGLLDQAVKISDDFLDRGAIVLTKGRNLEETQRSQARPGDLADGKKIIVLINGGSASASEIVAGALQDHDRATVVGTRSFGKGSVQTIIPLGSNGAIRLTTARYYTPSGRSIQAKGIDPDLLVEQKTPEDIARREKRRPRGEAGLRGHLRTEDGKENAGSSAYVPQDPKDDVQLQFAIATLRGIPTDIVARKPGDVKKAAKTPAADAKTPEANAKTPAGSDSKVGAEDDVKK
;
A
#
# COMPACT_ATOMS: atom_id res chain seq x y z
N MET A 1 51.03 -10.41 12.95
CA MET A 1 50.23 -10.56 14.19
C MET A 1 48.78 -10.71 13.82
N ASN A 2 48.29 -11.97 13.82
CA ASN A 2 46.86 -12.25 13.55
C ASN A 2 46.07 -12.00 14.81
N VAL A 3 45.25 -10.94 14.82
CA VAL A 3 44.24 -10.68 15.88
C VAL A 3 42.99 -11.47 15.53
N THR A 4 42.85 -12.64 16.11
CA THR A 4 41.60 -13.41 16.14
C THR A 4 40.61 -12.66 17.01
N LYS A 5 39.62 -11.97 16.38
CA LYS A 5 38.43 -11.46 17.09
C LYS A 5 37.59 -12.66 17.57
N THR A 6 37.70 -13.00 18.83
CA THR A 6 36.77 -13.89 19.51
C THR A 6 35.43 -13.17 19.66
N TYR A 7 34.44 -13.60 18.91
CA TYR A 7 33.04 -13.26 19.18
C TYR A 7 32.64 -13.96 20.48
N SER A 8 32.50 -13.19 21.56
CA SER A 8 31.88 -13.65 22.78
C SER A 8 30.38 -13.92 22.47
N ALA A 9 30.05 -15.17 22.21
CA ALA A 9 28.66 -15.62 22.22
C ALA A 9 28.18 -15.44 23.66
N THR A 10 27.35 -14.43 23.91
CA THR A 10 26.58 -14.32 25.16
C THR A 10 25.77 -15.59 25.28
N THR A 11 26.13 -16.44 26.24
CA THR A 11 25.38 -17.64 26.61
C THR A 11 23.92 -17.21 26.89
N PRO A 12 22.91 -17.88 26.31
CA PRO A 12 21.52 -17.56 26.61
C PRO A 12 21.36 -17.65 28.13
N SER A 13 20.93 -16.58 28.75
CA SER A 13 20.77 -16.55 30.21
C SER A 13 19.81 -17.68 30.63
N GLY A 14 20.09 -18.40 31.70
CA GLY A 14 19.24 -19.50 32.21
C GLY A 14 17.78 -19.08 32.44
N GLU A 15 17.48 -17.78 32.43
CA GLU A 15 16.14 -17.22 32.51
C GLU A 15 15.28 -17.51 31.25
N ILE A 16 15.85 -17.51 30.06
CA ILE A 16 15.07 -17.76 28.83
C ILE A 16 14.55 -19.19 28.79
N TYR A 17 15.35 -20.15 29.28
CA TYR A 17 14.93 -21.56 29.37
C TYR A 17 13.80 -21.74 30.37
N LYS A 18 13.83 -21.07 31.55
CA LYS A 18 12.72 -21.06 32.49
C LYS A 18 11.41 -20.55 31.90
N HIS A 19 11.49 -19.53 31.05
CA HIS A 19 10.30 -19.03 30.35
C HIS A 19 9.81 -19.97 29.24
N LEU A 20 10.71 -20.71 28.58
CA LEU A 20 10.34 -21.75 27.63
C LEU A 20 9.70 -22.95 28.31
N ASP A 21 10.23 -23.37 29.48
CA ASP A 21 9.63 -24.40 30.29
C ASP A 21 8.22 -24.00 30.73
N LEU A 22 8.06 -22.77 31.26
CA LEU A 22 6.74 -22.23 31.61
C LEU A 22 5.77 -22.22 30.41
N PHE A 23 6.25 -21.83 29.22
CA PHE A 23 5.44 -21.89 28.02
C PHE A 23 4.99 -23.31 27.69
N GLY A 24 5.90 -24.28 27.81
CA GLY A 24 5.61 -25.71 27.62
C GLY A 24 4.55 -26.23 28.62
N ASP A 25 4.70 -25.91 29.90
CA ASP A 25 3.74 -26.26 30.94
C ASP A 25 2.35 -25.69 30.68
N VAL A 26 2.26 -24.42 30.27
CA VAL A 26 0.99 -23.77 29.93
C VAL A 26 0.35 -24.43 28.70
N LEU A 27 1.15 -24.73 27.68
CA LEU A 27 0.65 -25.41 26.47
C LEU A 27 0.09 -26.79 26.80
N GLU A 28 0.80 -27.57 27.62
CA GLU A 28 0.35 -28.89 28.07
C GLU A 28 -0.96 -28.81 28.84
N ARG A 29 -1.10 -27.84 29.77
CA ARG A 29 -2.34 -27.60 30.51
C ARG A 29 -3.50 -27.24 29.57
N VAL A 30 -3.27 -26.38 28.58
CA VAL A 30 -4.30 -26.01 27.58
C VAL A 30 -4.74 -27.26 26.80
N ARG A 31 -3.81 -28.11 26.41
CA ARG A 31 -4.12 -29.35 25.65
C ARG A 31 -4.90 -30.36 26.45
N THR A 32 -4.62 -30.49 27.77
CA THR A 32 -5.24 -31.47 28.66
C THR A 32 -6.54 -30.99 29.28
N ASP A 33 -6.60 -29.73 29.69
CA ASP A 33 -7.64 -29.28 30.63
C ASP A 33 -8.69 -28.38 29.95
N TYR A 34 -8.42 -27.91 28.68
CA TYR A 34 -9.41 -27.08 27.97
C TYR A 34 -10.66 -27.90 27.59
N VAL A 35 -11.84 -27.27 27.71
CA VAL A 35 -13.15 -27.90 27.55
C VAL A 35 -13.34 -28.59 26.18
N GLU A 36 -12.71 -28.12 25.15
CA GLU A 36 -12.72 -28.73 23.81
C GLU A 36 -11.30 -29.09 23.40
N LYS A 37 -11.13 -30.16 22.61
CA LYS A 37 -9.81 -30.53 22.10
C LYS A 37 -9.26 -29.45 21.18
N PRO A 38 -8.18 -28.73 21.56
CA PRO A 38 -7.64 -27.69 20.72
C PRO A 38 -6.85 -28.25 19.53
N ASP A 39 -6.68 -27.42 18.48
CA ASP A 39 -5.76 -27.70 17.38
C ASP A 39 -4.36 -27.20 17.76
N ASP A 40 -3.45 -28.14 18.01
CA ASP A 40 -2.07 -27.86 18.42
C ASP A 40 -1.33 -26.95 17.42
N ALA A 41 -1.50 -27.18 16.11
CA ALA A 41 -0.84 -26.41 15.08
C ALA A 41 -1.30 -24.94 15.10
N LYS A 42 -2.61 -24.74 15.26
CA LYS A 42 -3.21 -23.41 15.36
C LYS A 42 -2.81 -22.68 16.64
N LEU A 43 -2.70 -23.39 17.77
CA LEU A 43 -2.22 -22.80 19.03
C LEU A 43 -0.79 -22.28 18.89
N ILE A 44 0.12 -23.09 18.35
CA ILE A 44 1.53 -22.72 18.15
C ILE A 44 1.63 -21.56 17.14
N GLU A 45 0.90 -21.62 16.03
CA GLU A 45 0.88 -20.51 15.05
C GLU A 45 0.40 -19.20 15.69
N THR A 46 -0.65 -19.28 16.53
CA THR A 46 -1.18 -18.12 17.25
C THR A 46 -0.17 -17.57 18.26
N ALA A 47 0.53 -18.43 18.99
CA ALA A 47 1.57 -18.02 19.93
C ALA A 47 2.74 -17.32 19.23
N ILE A 48 3.23 -17.87 18.10
CA ILE A 48 4.27 -17.26 17.28
C ILE A 48 3.82 -15.89 16.76
N ASN A 49 2.60 -15.79 16.23
CA ASN A 49 2.04 -14.52 15.77
C ASN A 49 1.86 -13.52 16.92
N GLY A 50 1.47 -13.96 18.12
CA GLY A 50 1.40 -13.14 19.34
C GLY A 50 2.75 -12.53 19.69
N MET A 51 3.82 -13.32 19.67
CA MET A 51 5.18 -12.86 19.89
C MET A 51 5.62 -11.83 18.84
N LEU A 52 5.42 -12.12 17.55
CA LEU A 52 5.84 -11.22 16.47
C LEU A 52 5.04 -9.91 16.45
N SER A 53 3.72 -9.98 16.65
CA SER A 53 2.85 -8.79 16.67
C SER A 53 3.08 -7.91 17.91
N SER A 54 3.72 -8.42 18.97
CA SER A 54 4.15 -7.61 20.11
C SER A 54 5.33 -6.70 19.81
N LEU A 55 6.09 -6.96 18.73
CA LEU A 55 7.23 -6.17 18.31
C LEU A 55 6.79 -4.95 17.49
N ASP A 56 5.96 -5.17 16.49
CA ASP A 56 5.42 -4.14 15.59
C ASP A 56 4.28 -4.71 14.72
N PRO A 57 3.45 -3.86 14.05
CA PRO A 57 2.31 -4.32 13.26
C PRO A 57 2.69 -4.98 11.91
N HIS A 58 3.95 -4.98 11.54
CA HIS A 58 4.44 -5.50 10.26
C HIS A 58 5.14 -6.84 10.39
N SER A 59 5.64 -7.18 11.57
CA SER A 59 6.25 -8.48 11.86
C SER A 59 5.17 -9.54 12.00
N ALA A 60 5.31 -10.67 11.29
CA ALA A 60 4.33 -11.75 11.28
C ALA A 60 4.94 -13.08 10.87
N TYR A 61 4.32 -14.17 11.32
CA TYR A 61 4.56 -15.49 10.77
C TYR A 61 3.73 -15.69 9.51
N LEU A 62 4.36 -16.25 8.50
CA LEU A 62 3.73 -16.61 7.23
C LEU A 62 3.68 -18.14 7.12
N SER A 63 2.51 -18.74 7.21
CA SER A 63 2.34 -20.16 6.91
C SER A 63 2.88 -20.48 5.52
N ALA A 64 3.14 -21.76 5.24
CA ALA A 64 3.66 -22.17 3.93
C ALA A 64 2.79 -21.69 2.75
N LYS A 65 1.45 -21.57 2.96
CA LYS A 65 0.52 -21.03 1.97
C LYS A 65 0.72 -19.52 1.80
N LEU A 66 0.69 -18.74 2.90
CA LEU A 66 0.86 -17.29 2.86
C LEU A 66 2.23 -16.89 2.31
N PHE A 67 3.28 -17.68 2.61
CA PHE A 67 4.62 -17.45 2.07
C PHE A 67 4.63 -17.65 0.54
N ARG A 68 4.00 -18.70 0.01
CA ARG A 68 3.86 -18.89 -1.45
C ARG A 68 3.08 -17.77 -2.10
N ASP A 69 1.97 -17.33 -1.51
CA ASP A 69 1.15 -16.24 -2.04
C ASP A 69 1.96 -14.92 -2.08
N MET A 70 2.73 -14.63 -1.03
CA MET A 70 3.64 -13.49 -0.99
C MET A 70 4.71 -13.59 -2.08
N GLN A 71 5.32 -14.77 -2.30
CA GLN A 71 6.29 -14.95 -3.37
C GLN A 71 5.69 -14.69 -4.75
N VAL A 72 4.45 -15.12 -5.00
CA VAL A 72 3.72 -14.84 -6.24
C VAL A 72 3.52 -13.33 -6.42
N GLN A 73 3.09 -12.62 -5.38
CA GLN A 73 2.92 -11.16 -5.42
C GLN A 73 4.25 -10.44 -5.67
N THR A 74 5.33 -10.90 -5.02
CA THR A 74 6.67 -10.34 -5.15
C THR A 74 7.22 -10.51 -6.57
N ARG A 75 7.06 -11.70 -7.17
CA ARG A 75 7.46 -11.95 -8.56
C ARG A 75 6.62 -11.17 -9.56
N GLY A 76 5.36 -10.85 -9.20
CA GLY A 76 4.40 -10.21 -10.11
C GLY A 76 3.95 -11.13 -11.24
N GLU A 77 4.15 -12.45 -11.07
CA GLU A 77 3.74 -13.46 -12.05
C GLU A 77 3.25 -14.74 -11.36
N PHE A 78 2.31 -15.42 -11.98
CA PHE A 78 1.75 -16.68 -11.48
C PHE A 78 1.27 -17.58 -12.62
N GLY A 79 1.22 -18.87 -12.34
CA GLY A 79 0.59 -19.84 -13.26
C GLY A 79 -0.94 -19.73 -13.21
N GLY A 80 -1.56 -19.41 -14.34
CA GLY A 80 -3.00 -19.19 -14.40
C GLY A 80 -3.53 -19.00 -15.81
N LEU A 81 -4.73 -18.42 -15.91
CA LEU A 81 -5.49 -18.26 -17.14
C LEU A 81 -5.37 -16.88 -17.77
N GLY A 82 -5.18 -15.84 -16.92
CA GLY A 82 -5.14 -14.44 -17.34
C GLY A 82 -6.54 -13.87 -17.53
N ILE A 83 -7.38 -13.99 -16.51
CA ILE A 83 -8.72 -13.39 -16.45
C ILE A 83 -8.86 -12.56 -15.17
N GLU A 84 -9.50 -11.42 -15.30
CA GLU A 84 -10.00 -10.64 -14.19
C GLU A 84 -11.43 -11.07 -13.87
N VAL A 85 -11.70 -11.43 -12.62
CA VAL A 85 -12.97 -12.00 -12.19
C VAL A 85 -13.56 -11.29 -10.98
N THR A 86 -14.89 -11.35 -10.86
CA THR A 86 -15.65 -10.89 -9.70
C THR A 86 -16.72 -11.91 -9.34
N MET A 87 -17.43 -11.67 -8.23
CA MET A 87 -18.62 -12.46 -7.88
C MET A 87 -19.89 -11.69 -8.23
N GLU A 88 -20.81 -12.34 -8.90
CA GLU A 88 -22.16 -11.84 -9.16
C GLU A 88 -23.17 -12.93 -8.81
N ASN A 89 -24.01 -12.68 -7.80
CA ASN A 89 -25.04 -13.62 -7.32
C ASN A 89 -24.49 -15.03 -6.96
N GLY A 90 -23.29 -15.10 -6.36
CA GLY A 90 -22.66 -16.36 -5.97
C GLY A 90 -22.00 -17.13 -7.12
N ILE A 91 -21.91 -16.54 -8.32
CA ILE A 91 -21.26 -17.13 -9.50
C ILE A 91 -20.05 -16.29 -9.88
N VAL A 92 -18.99 -16.94 -10.34
CA VAL A 92 -17.78 -16.26 -10.82
C VAL A 92 -18.06 -15.65 -12.19
N LYS A 93 -17.95 -14.33 -12.29
CA LYS A 93 -18.13 -13.56 -13.52
C LYS A 93 -16.79 -13.03 -14.04
N VAL A 94 -16.53 -13.22 -15.32
CA VAL A 94 -15.38 -12.61 -15.99
C VAL A 94 -15.63 -11.12 -16.19
N VAL A 95 -14.78 -10.28 -15.60
CA VAL A 95 -14.78 -8.84 -15.85
C VAL A 95 -14.15 -8.58 -17.21
N ALA A 96 -12.95 -9.12 -17.44
CA ALA A 96 -12.26 -9.10 -18.73
C ALA A 96 -11.18 -10.20 -18.79
N PRO A 97 -10.93 -10.82 -19.95
CA PRO A 97 -9.67 -11.52 -20.19
C PRO A 97 -8.54 -10.48 -20.31
N ILE A 98 -7.35 -10.83 -19.84
CA ILE A 98 -6.13 -10.01 -19.99
C ILE A 98 -5.57 -10.30 -21.38
N ASP A 99 -5.21 -9.27 -22.14
CA ASP A 99 -4.65 -9.40 -23.48
C ASP A 99 -3.40 -10.30 -23.48
N ASP A 100 -3.20 -11.02 -24.56
CA ASP A 100 -2.07 -11.95 -24.78
C ASP A 100 -1.96 -13.10 -23.77
N THR A 101 -3.05 -13.42 -23.06
CA THR A 101 -3.11 -14.54 -22.10
C THR A 101 -3.79 -15.79 -22.68
N PRO A 102 -3.64 -16.96 -22.03
CA PRO A 102 -4.32 -18.18 -22.47
C PRO A 102 -5.84 -18.05 -22.58
N ALA A 103 -6.47 -17.36 -21.64
CA ALA A 103 -7.92 -17.18 -21.65
C ALA A 103 -8.39 -16.30 -22.81
N ALA A 104 -7.69 -15.21 -23.10
CA ALA A 104 -7.98 -14.36 -24.26
C ALA A 104 -7.87 -15.14 -25.57
N ARG A 105 -6.77 -15.91 -25.72
CA ARG A 105 -6.57 -16.76 -26.91
C ARG A 105 -7.58 -17.89 -27.04
N ALA A 106 -8.10 -18.41 -25.91
CA ALA A 106 -9.12 -19.45 -25.89
C ALA A 106 -10.53 -18.90 -26.14
N GLY A 107 -10.71 -17.58 -26.26
CA GLY A 107 -12.00 -16.96 -26.56
C GLY A 107 -12.92 -16.78 -25.35
N VAL A 108 -12.35 -16.66 -24.14
CA VAL A 108 -13.07 -16.16 -22.96
C VAL A 108 -13.41 -14.69 -23.17
N LEU A 109 -14.63 -14.28 -22.84
CA LEU A 109 -15.12 -12.92 -23.06
C LEU A 109 -15.55 -12.26 -21.73
N ALA A 110 -15.61 -10.94 -21.74
CA ALA A 110 -16.21 -10.19 -20.64
C ALA A 110 -17.68 -10.59 -20.45
N ASN A 111 -18.12 -10.64 -19.21
CA ASN A 111 -19.45 -11.09 -18.76
C ASN A 111 -19.71 -12.60 -18.90
N ASP A 112 -18.76 -13.44 -19.26
CA ASP A 112 -18.89 -14.88 -19.13
C ASP A 112 -19.08 -15.27 -17.65
N LEU A 113 -19.99 -16.21 -17.38
CA LEU A 113 -20.22 -16.77 -16.06
C LEU A 113 -19.58 -18.16 -16.01
N ILE A 114 -18.66 -18.37 -15.08
CA ILE A 114 -17.98 -19.66 -14.89
C ILE A 114 -18.73 -20.44 -13.83
N THR A 115 -19.25 -21.61 -14.19
CA THR A 115 -20.03 -22.47 -13.30
C THR A 115 -19.28 -23.69 -12.80
N HIS A 116 -18.35 -24.24 -13.61
CA HIS A 116 -17.52 -25.38 -13.22
C HIS A 116 -16.07 -25.22 -13.63
N LEU A 117 -15.17 -25.84 -12.86
CA LEU A 117 -13.76 -26.02 -13.14
C LEU A 117 -13.43 -27.51 -13.09
N ASP A 118 -12.92 -28.10 -14.19
CA ASP A 118 -12.60 -29.52 -14.30
C ASP A 118 -13.82 -30.44 -13.88
N ASP A 119 -15.05 -30.08 -14.32
CA ASP A 119 -16.32 -30.72 -13.96
C ASP A 119 -16.78 -30.51 -12.49
N GLU A 120 -16.00 -29.86 -11.66
CA GLU A 120 -16.39 -29.52 -10.30
C GLU A 120 -17.18 -28.21 -10.29
N GLN A 121 -18.37 -28.22 -9.70
CA GLN A 121 -19.20 -27.03 -9.55
C GLN A 121 -18.56 -26.05 -8.58
N ILE A 122 -18.45 -24.76 -8.97
CA ILE A 122 -17.85 -23.69 -8.15
C ILE A 122 -18.88 -22.68 -7.63
N VAL A 123 -20.16 -22.89 -7.91
CA VAL A 123 -21.24 -22.07 -7.35
C VAL A 123 -21.26 -22.22 -5.82
N GLY A 124 -21.25 -21.10 -5.10
CA GLY A 124 -21.20 -21.09 -3.63
C GLY A 124 -19.80 -21.03 -3.02
N LEU A 125 -18.73 -21.15 -3.81
CA LEU A 125 -17.38 -20.86 -3.36
C LEU A 125 -17.18 -19.36 -3.19
N THR A 126 -16.24 -18.96 -2.31
CA THR A 126 -15.75 -17.57 -2.29
C THR A 126 -14.93 -17.29 -3.55
N LEU A 127 -14.83 -16.01 -3.95
CA LEU A 127 -14.00 -15.61 -5.09
C LEU A 127 -12.56 -16.11 -4.95
N GLN A 128 -12.00 -16.04 -3.74
CA GLN A 128 -10.63 -16.48 -3.47
C GLN A 128 -10.48 -17.99 -3.70
N GLN A 129 -11.41 -18.81 -3.22
CA GLN A 129 -11.39 -20.26 -3.44
C GLN A 129 -11.48 -20.62 -4.93
N ALA A 130 -12.35 -19.94 -5.68
CA ALA A 130 -12.46 -20.14 -7.12
C ALA A 130 -11.18 -19.73 -7.85
N VAL A 131 -10.58 -18.58 -7.49
CA VAL A 131 -9.30 -18.12 -8.05
C VAL A 131 -8.17 -19.09 -7.74
N GLU A 132 -8.11 -19.66 -6.52
CA GLU A 132 -7.10 -20.67 -6.17
C GLU A 132 -7.21 -21.94 -7.04
N LYS A 133 -8.44 -22.39 -7.33
CA LYS A 133 -8.67 -23.53 -8.24
C LYS A 133 -8.30 -23.20 -9.69
N MET A 134 -8.53 -21.97 -10.15
CA MET A 134 -8.14 -21.53 -11.50
C MET A 134 -6.62 -21.39 -11.65
N ARG A 135 -5.89 -21.02 -10.59
CA ARG A 135 -4.43 -21.03 -10.56
C ARG A 135 -3.89 -22.46 -10.58
N GLY A 136 -2.62 -22.61 -10.96
CA GLY A 136 -1.95 -23.90 -10.94
C GLY A 136 -0.61 -23.87 -11.66
N ARG A 137 0.00 -25.04 -11.79
CA ARG A 137 1.30 -25.16 -12.48
C ARG A 137 1.18 -24.76 -13.94
N VAL A 138 2.15 -24.02 -14.43
CA VAL A 138 2.28 -23.69 -15.86
C VAL A 138 2.30 -24.98 -16.69
N ASN A 139 1.74 -24.91 -17.88
CA ASN A 139 1.55 -26.04 -18.82
C ASN A 139 0.61 -27.15 -18.34
N THR A 140 -0.24 -26.90 -17.32
CA THR A 140 -1.30 -27.83 -16.96
C THR A 140 -2.64 -27.38 -17.57
N PRO A 141 -3.46 -28.30 -18.10
CA PRO A 141 -4.79 -27.94 -18.62
C PRO A 141 -5.78 -27.67 -17.49
N ILE A 142 -6.81 -26.90 -17.80
CA ILE A 142 -8.02 -26.72 -17.01
C ILE A 142 -9.20 -26.56 -17.97
N LYS A 143 -10.36 -27.07 -17.59
CA LYS A 143 -11.62 -26.94 -18.33
C LYS A 143 -12.52 -25.96 -17.57
N LEU A 144 -13.02 -24.95 -18.26
CA LEU A 144 -14.00 -23.99 -17.74
C LEU A 144 -15.34 -24.29 -18.39
N THR A 145 -16.40 -24.54 -17.62
CA THR A 145 -17.78 -24.56 -18.14
C THR A 145 -18.36 -23.15 -17.99
N ILE A 146 -18.74 -22.55 -19.11
CA ILE A 146 -19.14 -21.16 -19.24
C ILE A 146 -20.60 -21.06 -19.68
N VAL A 147 -21.33 -20.17 -19.01
CA VAL A 147 -22.63 -19.65 -19.45
C VAL A 147 -22.41 -18.25 -20.03
N ARG A 148 -22.81 -18.06 -21.29
CA ARG A 148 -22.62 -16.79 -22.01
C ARG A 148 -23.96 -16.26 -22.54
N LYS A 149 -24.20 -14.98 -22.31
CA LYS A 149 -25.40 -14.32 -22.87
C LYS A 149 -25.45 -14.48 -24.39
N GLY A 150 -26.58 -14.96 -24.91
CA GLY A 150 -26.76 -15.21 -26.35
C GLY A 150 -26.45 -16.65 -26.79
N ARG A 151 -26.07 -17.55 -25.85
CA ARG A 151 -26.04 -18.99 -26.05
C ARG A 151 -27.09 -19.66 -25.18
N SER A 152 -27.80 -20.66 -25.73
CA SER A 152 -28.86 -21.39 -25.03
C SER A 152 -28.32 -22.40 -24.01
N GLU A 153 -27.12 -22.92 -24.24
CA GLU A 153 -26.50 -23.95 -23.41
C GLU A 153 -25.14 -23.58 -22.93
N PRO A 154 -24.72 -24.04 -21.71
CA PRO A 154 -23.37 -23.97 -21.25
C PRO A 154 -22.40 -24.66 -22.22
N PHE A 155 -21.20 -24.21 -22.30
CA PHE A 155 -20.14 -24.81 -23.14
C PHE A 155 -18.79 -24.80 -22.44
N ASP A 156 -17.95 -25.74 -22.86
CA ASP A 156 -16.64 -25.91 -22.25
C ASP A 156 -15.55 -25.19 -23.06
N ILE A 157 -14.63 -24.53 -22.33
CA ILE A 157 -13.37 -24.00 -22.86
C ILE A 157 -12.21 -24.69 -22.15
N LYS A 158 -11.36 -25.37 -22.92
CA LYS A 158 -10.09 -25.93 -22.40
C LYS A 158 -8.99 -24.91 -22.56
N ILE A 159 -8.27 -24.62 -21.45
CA ILE A 159 -7.20 -23.64 -21.38
C ILE A 159 -5.97 -24.31 -20.78
N VAL A 160 -4.81 -24.09 -21.36
CA VAL A 160 -3.53 -24.49 -20.76
C VAL A 160 -2.99 -23.32 -19.99
N ARG A 161 -2.77 -23.52 -18.67
CA ARG A 161 -2.22 -22.48 -17.78
C ARG A 161 -0.85 -22.01 -18.28
N ALA A 162 -0.64 -20.71 -18.27
CA ALA A 162 0.65 -20.10 -18.61
C ALA A 162 1.11 -19.15 -17.50
N VAL A 163 2.30 -18.63 -17.62
CA VAL A 163 2.78 -17.52 -16.76
C VAL A 163 1.97 -16.29 -17.10
N ILE A 164 1.21 -15.79 -16.12
CA ILE A 164 0.46 -14.54 -16.20
C ILE A 164 1.27 -13.46 -15.49
N ARG A 165 1.64 -12.41 -16.22
CA ARG A 165 2.38 -11.27 -15.68
C ARG A 165 1.43 -10.15 -15.36
N ILE A 166 1.50 -9.67 -14.12
CA ILE A 166 0.75 -8.49 -13.69
C ILE A 166 1.56 -7.26 -14.08
N ASN A 167 1.02 -6.43 -14.97
CA ASN A 167 1.67 -5.16 -15.31
C ASN A 167 1.45 -4.13 -14.18
N PRO A 168 2.47 -3.79 -13.38
CA PRO A 168 2.35 -2.84 -12.28
C PRO A 168 2.39 -1.39 -12.74
N VAL A 169 2.62 -1.12 -14.04
CA VAL A 169 2.77 0.22 -14.61
C VAL A 169 1.66 0.48 -15.63
N LYS A 170 0.86 1.52 -15.38
CA LYS A 170 -0.11 2.05 -16.35
C LYS A 170 0.45 3.34 -16.91
N ALA A 171 0.52 3.44 -18.24
CA ALA A 171 1.11 4.59 -18.92
C ALA A 171 0.17 5.12 -20.00
N ARG A 172 0.08 6.44 -20.11
CA ARG A 172 -0.68 7.13 -21.15
C ARG A 172 -0.16 8.55 -21.35
N ILE A 173 -0.58 9.17 -22.43
CA ILE A 173 -0.32 10.58 -22.69
C ILE A 173 -1.52 11.40 -22.21
N GLU A 174 -1.23 12.52 -21.59
CA GLU A 174 -2.17 13.52 -21.06
C GLU A 174 -1.84 14.91 -21.63
N GLY A 175 -2.72 15.88 -21.37
CA GLY A 175 -2.44 17.29 -21.66
C GLY A 175 -2.13 17.55 -23.13
N ASP A 176 -3.02 17.17 -24.04
CA ASP A 176 -2.92 17.39 -25.52
C ASP A 176 -1.62 16.82 -26.14
N GLY A 177 -1.10 15.75 -25.56
CA GLY A 177 0.10 15.11 -26.08
C GLY A 177 1.41 15.57 -25.42
N GLU A 178 1.37 16.44 -24.42
CA GLU A 178 2.56 17.09 -23.87
C GLU A 178 3.06 16.47 -22.54
N VAL A 179 2.26 15.64 -21.86
CA VAL A 179 2.58 15.09 -20.55
C VAL A 179 2.52 13.56 -20.57
N ALA A 180 3.61 12.91 -20.20
CA ALA A 180 3.65 11.47 -19.99
C ALA A 180 3.17 11.15 -18.56
N TYR A 181 2.05 10.43 -18.44
CA TYR A 181 1.53 9.95 -17.17
C TYR A 181 1.90 8.49 -16.96
N LEU A 182 2.53 8.22 -15.82
CA LEU A 182 3.05 6.91 -15.41
C LEU A 182 2.52 6.59 -14.03
N LYS A 183 1.60 5.64 -13.90
CA LYS A 183 1.10 5.17 -12.61
C LYS A 183 1.77 3.85 -12.24
N VAL A 184 2.49 3.84 -11.13
CA VAL A 184 3.04 2.62 -10.53
C VAL A 184 2.12 2.17 -9.41
N THR A 185 1.55 0.96 -9.53
CA THR A 185 0.55 0.45 -8.60
C THR A 185 1.14 -0.39 -7.46
N THR A 186 2.31 -0.97 -7.67
CA THR A 186 3.08 -1.76 -6.70
C THR A 186 4.53 -1.90 -7.15
N PHE A 187 5.43 -2.31 -6.24
CA PHE A 187 6.83 -2.59 -6.56
C PHE A 187 7.11 -4.10 -6.48
N ASN A 188 6.89 -4.81 -7.58
CA ASN A 188 7.26 -6.21 -7.75
C ASN A 188 8.44 -6.35 -8.72
N GLU A 189 8.98 -7.56 -8.95
CA GLU A 189 10.13 -7.80 -9.82
C GLU A 189 9.97 -7.31 -11.26
N GLN A 190 8.73 -7.08 -11.72
CA GLN A 190 8.42 -6.62 -13.08
C GLN A 190 8.38 -5.09 -13.21
N THR A 191 8.38 -4.34 -12.08
CA THR A 191 8.00 -2.93 -12.07
C THR A 191 9.00 -2.06 -12.83
N HIS A 192 10.28 -2.18 -12.55
CA HIS A 192 11.33 -1.41 -13.23
C HIS A 192 11.32 -1.66 -14.76
N ALA A 193 11.34 -2.94 -15.16
CA ALA A 193 11.34 -3.29 -16.59
C ALA A 193 10.10 -2.76 -17.34
N ASN A 194 8.92 -2.83 -16.70
CA ASN A 194 7.69 -2.29 -17.28
C ASN A 194 7.71 -0.76 -17.34
N LEU A 195 8.30 -0.07 -16.34
CA LEU A 195 8.42 1.39 -16.36
C LEU A 195 9.33 1.85 -17.49
N VAL A 196 10.51 1.26 -17.63
CA VAL A 196 11.47 1.56 -18.73
C VAL A 196 10.81 1.35 -20.09
N LYS A 197 10.15 0.21 -20.29
CA LYS A 197 9.43 -0.10 -21.53
C LYS A 197 8.31 0.91 -21.80
N ALA A 198 7.55 1.29 -20.78
CA ALA A 198 6.46 2.27 -20.92
C ALA A 198 6.99 3.64 -21.32
N ILE A 199 8.07 4.13 -20.69
CA ILE A 199 8.70 5.41 -21.03
C ILE A 199 9.22 5.39 -22.47
N ALA A 200 9.93 4.33 -22.87
CA ALA A 200 10.45 4.18 -24.23
C ALA A 200 9.32 4.23 -25.27
N LYS A 201 8.24 3.50 -25.04
CA LYS A 201 7.07 3.50 -25.91
C LYS A 201 6.41 4.88 -25.98
N LEU A 202 6.21 5.58 -24.86
CA LEU A 202 5.61 6.91 -24.87
C LEU A 202 6.49 7.93 -25.62
N LYS A 203 7.82 7.83 -25.52
CA LYS A 203 8.76 8.66 -26.27
C LYS A 203 8.66 8.41 -27.78
N GLU A 204 8.58 7.15 -28.20
CA GLU A 204 8.45 6.76 -29.60
C GLU A 204 7.12 7.19 -30.19
N ASP A 205 6.00 6.85 -29.54
CA ASP A 205 4.64 7.17 -30.01
C ASP A 205 4.40 8.68 -30.09
N ASN A 206 5.02 9.47 -29.21
CA ASN A 206 4.75 10.90 -29.07
C ASN A 206 5.78 11.81 -29.78
N LYS A 207 6.77 11.25 -30.48
CA LYS A 207 7.73 11.97 -31.35
C LYS A 207 8.32 13.24 -30.73
N GLY A 208 8.71 13.21 -29.46
CA GLY A 208 9.40 14.30 -28.78
C GLY A 208 8.50 15.44 -28.24
N LYS A 209 7.19 15.33 -28.31
CA LYS A 209 6.26 16.36 -27.80
C LYS A 209 6.17 16.40 -26.27
N ILE A 210 6.65 15.36 -25.57
CA ILE A 210 6.61 15.27 -24.11
C ILE A 210 7.41 16.43 -23.50
N LYS A 211 6.75 17.28 -22.71
CA LYS A 211 7.35 18.39 -21.96
C LYS A 211 7.74 17.99 -20.54
N GLY A 212 7.09 16.97 -19.98
CA GLY A 212 7.35 16.49 -18.63
C GLY A 212 6.62 15.20 -18.29
N TYR A 213 6.90 14.67 -17.10
CA TYR A 213 6.42 13.39 -16.62
C TYR A 213 5.64 13.55 -15.31
N VAL A 214 4.52 12.84 -15.19
CA VAL A 214 3.82 12.63 -13.93
C VAL A 214 4.07 11.19 -13.51
N LEU A 215 4.73 10.99 -12.37
CA LEU A 215 4.91 9.69 -11.72
C LEU A 215 3.88 9.58 -10.59
N ASP A 216 2.80 8.84 -10.81
CA ASP A 216 1.71 8.67 -9.84
C ASP A 216 1.97 7.46 -8.94
N LEU A 217 2.30 7.73 -7.68
CA LEU A 217 2.51 6.76 -6.61
C LEU A 217 1.35 6.73 -5.61
N ARG A 218 0.24 7.41 -5.90
CA ARG A 218 -0.94 7.42 -5.02
C ARG A 218 -1.55 6.03 -4.93
N ASN A 219 -1.91 5.64 -3.70
CA ASN A 219 -2.45 4.31 -3.37
C ASN A 219 -1.52 3.15 -3.72
N ASN A 220 -0.21 3.40 -3.79
CA ASN A 220 0.80 2.38 -3.96
C ASN A 220 1.40 2.01 -2.58
N PRO A 221 1.10 0.83 -2.03
CA PRO A 221 1.55 0.43 -0.69
C PRO A 221 3.05 0.10 -0.60
N GLY A 222 3.77 0.21 -1.73
CA GLY A 222 5.18 -0.12 -1.83
C GLY A 222 5.42 -1.51 -2.43
N GLY A 223 6.41 -2.20 -1.90
CA GLY A 223 6.88 -3.51 -2.33
C GLY A 223 8.39 -3.64 -2.19
N LEU A 224 9.06 -4.18 -3.20
CA LEU A 224 10.48 -4.47 -3.20
C LEU A 224 11.36 -3.22 -3.14
N LEU A 225 12.30 -3.22 -2.21
CA LEU A 225 13.30 -2.16 -2.06
C LEU A 225 14.17 -1.98 -3.31
N ASP A 226 14.64 -3.09 -3.89
CA ASP A 226 15.50 -3.05 -5.08
C ASP A 226 14.80 -2.41 -6.28
N GLN A 227 13.49 -2.56 -6.40
CA GLN A 227 12.70 -1.90 -7.45
C GLN A 227 12.55 -0.41 -7.19
N ALA A 228 12.36 0.01 -5.94
CA ALA A 228 12.36 1.44 -5.60
C ALA A 228 13.73 2.08 -5.89
N VAL A 229 14.82 1.38 -5.56
CA VAL A 229 16.18 1.84 -5.87
C VAL A 229 16.37 1.99 -7.38
N LYS A 230 16.03 0.97 -8.19
CA LYS A 230 16.17 1.01 -9.65
C LYS A 230 15.35 2.13 -10.28
N ILE A 231 14.09 2.31 -9.83
CA ILE A 231 13.22 3.37 -10.35
C ILE A 231 13.71 4.77 -9.96
N SER A 232 14.28 4.93 -8.76
CA SER A 232 14.89 6.20 -8.37
C SER A 232 16.16 6.45 -9.18
N ASP A 233 16.96 5.40 -9.42
CA ASP A 233 18.18 5.43 -10.24
C ASP A 233 17.91 5.88 -11.68
N ASP A 234 16.77 5.45 -12.26
CA ASP A 234 16.32 5.83 -13.61
C ASP A 234 16.14 7.36 -13.82
N PHE A 235 16.04 8.12 -12.75
CA PHE A 235 15.82 9.58 -12.79
C PHE A 235 16.91 10.40 -12.08
N LEU A 236 17.94 9.76 -11.53
CA LEU A 236 19.00 10.42 -10.76
C LEU A 236 20.38 10.09 -11.37
N ASP A 237 21.20 11.09 -11.63
CA ASP A 237 22.54 10.89 -12.17
C ASP A 237 23.58 10.50 -11.11
N ARG A 238 23.34 10.82 -9.83
CA ARG A 238 24.30 10.61 -8.73
C ARG A 238 23.65 10.80 -7.36
N GLY A 239 24.37 10.37 -6.35
CA GLY A 239 24.03 10.60 -4.94
C GLY A 239 23.29 9.41 -4.33
N ALA A 240 23.00 9.51 -3.04
CA ALA A 240 22.29 8.47 -2.32
C ALA A 240 20.82 8.43 -2.73
N ILE A 241 20.24 7.24 -2.80
CA ILE A 241 18.80 7.01 -3.03
C ILE A 241 18.09 6.77 -1.71
N VAL A 242 18.64 5.88 -0.89
CA VAL A 242 18.06 5.51 0.40
C VAL A 242 19.16 5.00 1.33
N LEU A 243 19.00 5.27 2.62
CA LEU A 243 19.82 4.67 3.66
C LEU A 243 18.98 3.70 4.48
N THR A 244 19.55 2.54 4.81
CA THR A 244 18.92 1.58 5.72
C THR A 244 19.81 1.40 6.95
N LYS A 245 19.22 1.53 8.15
CA LYS A 245 19.92 1.34 9.42
C LYS A 245 19.26 0.23 10.21
N GLY A 246 20.02 -0.81 10.52
CA GLY A 246 19.62 -1.93 11.37
C GLY A 246 19.87 -1.64 12.85
N ARG A 247 19.79 -2.68 13.67
CA ARG A 247 20.11 -2.62 15.10
C ARG A 247 21.56 -2.20 15.34
N ASN A 248 22.46 -2.71 14.51
CA ASN A 248 23.87 -2.30 14.54
C ASN A 248 24.07 -1.12 13.57
N LEU A 249 24.39 0.05 14.10
CA LEU A 249 24.57 1.28 13.31
C LEU A 249 25.77 1.21 12.35
N GLU A 250 26.78 0.37 12.65
CA GLU A 250 27.92 0.13 11.76
C GLU A 250 27.52 -0.55 10.45
N GLU A 251 26.36 -1.22 10.41
CA GLU A 251 25.81 -1.92 9.23
C GLU A 251 24.89 -1.02 8.40
N THR A 252 25.07 0.30 8.48
CA THR A 252 24.29 1.22 7.64
C THR A 252 24.57 0.96 6.15
N GLN A 253 23.56 0.56 5.41
CA GLN A 253 23.65 0.40 3.96
C GLN A 253 23.16 1.66 3.26
N ARG A 254 23.81 1.99 2.15
CA ARG A 254 23.48 3.15 1.32
C ARG A 254 23.38 2.72 -0.14
N SER A 255 22.20 2.86 -0.74
CA SER A 255 22.03 2.68 -2.19
C SER A 255 22.40 3.99 -2.89
N GLN A 256 23.15 3.91 -3.99
CA GLN A 256 23.65 5.06 -4.75
C GLN A 256 23.07 5.05 -6.16
N ALA A 257 22.80 6.22 -6.70
CA ALA A 257 22.43 6.41 -8.10
C ALA A 257 23.65 6.32 -9.02
N ARG A 258 23.39 5.88 -10.25
CA ARG A 258 24.32 5.81 -11.36
C ARG A 258 23.95 6.83 -12.41
N PRO A 259 24.91 7.30 -13.25
CA PRO A 259 24.59 8.23 -14.31
C PRO A 259 23.52 7.69 -15.27
N GLY A 260 22.51 8.48 -15.51
CA GLY A 260 21.40 8.18 -16.41
C GLY A 260 20.10 8.86 -15.99
N ASP A 261 19.35 9.44 -16.94
CA ASP A 261 18.05 10.04 -16.69
C ASP A 261 17.07 9.69 -17.79
N LEU A 262 16.14 8.80 -17.50
CA LEU A 262 15.10 8.38 -18.47
C LEU A 262 14.14 9.52 -18.85
N ALA A 263 14.10 10.61 -18.10
CA ALA A 263 13.30 11.78 -18.43
C ALA A 263 14.05 12.81 -19.27
N ASP A 264 15.33 12.57 -19.64
CA ASP A 264 16.16 13.47 -20.44
C ASP A 264 16.20 14.91 -19.87
N GLY A 265 16.33 15.06 -18.57
CA GLY A 265 16.33 16.37 -17.88
C GLY A 265 14.98 17.07 -17.81
N LYS A 266 13.91 16.49 -18.37
CA LYS A 266 12.58 17.09 -18.34
C LYS A 266 12.01 17.10 -16.92
N LYS A 267 11.08 18.02 -16.66
CA LYS A 267 10.43 18.15 -15.34
C LYS A 267 9.64 16.89 -14.99
N ILE A 268 9.71 16.52 -13.72
CA ILE A 268 8.95 15.41 -13.14
C ILE A 268 8.09 15.93 -12.00
N ILE A 269 6.82 15.53 -11.97
CA ILE A 269 5.95 15.69 -10.81
C ILE A 269 5.63 14.30 -10.27
N VAL A 270 5.89 14.09 -8.97
CA VAL A 270 5.52 12.86 -8.26
C VAL A 270 4.24 13.11 -7.48
N LEU A 271 3.20 12.32 -7.75
CA LEU A 271 1.94 12.38 -7.00
C LEU A 271 1.95 11.37 -5.86
N ILE A 272 1.68 11.85 -4.63
CA ILE A 272 1.55 11.02 -3.43
C ILE A 272 0.27 11.33 -2.65
N ASN A 273 -0.18 10.36 -1.85
CA ASN A 273 -1.29 10.52 -0.90
C ASN A 273 -1.12 9.59 0.31
N GLY A 274 -2.09 9.57 1.22
CA GLY A 274 -2.07 8.72 2.42
C GLY A 274 -1.99 7.21 2.16
N GLY A 275 -2.18 6.75 0.93
CA GLY A 275 -1.99 5.37 0.50
C GLY A 275 -0.61 5.07 -0.12
N SER A 276 0.26 6.09 -0.26
CA SER A 276 1.64 5.94 -0.72
C SER A 276 2.52 5.50 0.44
N ALA A 277 3.12 4.31 0.40
CA ALA A 277 3.86 3.75 1.52
C ALA A 277 5.18 3.07 1.10
N SER A 278 6.15 2.98 2.04
CA SER A 278 7.36 2.16 1.91
C SER A 278 8.18 2.49 0.65
N ALA A 279 8.30 1.57 -0.33
CA ALA A 279 9.01 1.77 -1.60
C ALA A 279 8.57 3.05 -2.35
N SER A 280 7.27 3.40 -2.32
CA SER A 280 6.76 4.64 -2.89
C SER A 280 7.33 5.87 -2.18
N GLU A 281 7.50 5.79 -0.86
CA GLU A 281 8.08 6.87 -0.05
C GLU A 281 9.59 7.00 -0.27
N ILE A 282 10.27 5.89 -0.58
CA ILE A 282 11.69 5.90 -0.97
C ILE A 282 11.84 6.66 -2.28
N VAL A 283 11.07 6.32 -3.31
CA VAL A 283 11.14 7.01 -4.61
C VAL A 283 10.77 8.50 -4.47
N ALA A 284 9.66 8.81 -3.82
CA ALA A 284 9.25 10.20 -3.62
C ALA A 284 10.28 11.00 -2.82
N GLY A 285 10.80 10.44 -1.71
CA GLY A 285 11.79 11.10 -0.86
C GLY A 285 13.16 11.26 -1.54
N ALA A 286 13.59 10.27 -2.34
CA ALA A 286 14.83 10.36 -3.10
C ALA A 286 14.76 11.46 -4.16
N LEU A 287 13.73 11.48 -4.99
CA LEU A 287 13.56 12.49 -6.05
C LEU A 287 13.33 13.90 -5.48
N GLN A 288 12.68 14.01 -4.31
CA GLN A 288 12.49 15.26 -3.57
C GLN A 288 13.81 15.80 -3.02
N ASP A 289 14.58 14.98 -2.28
CA ASP A 289 15.83 15.40 -1.64
C ASP A 289 16.92 15.81 -2.65
N HIS A 290 16.83 15.32 -3.88
CA HIS A 290 17.70 15.69 -4.99
C HIS A 290 17.17 16.85 -5.86
N ASP A 291 16.04 17.46 -5.48
CA ASP A 291 15.34 18.49 -6.29
C ASP A 291 15.06 18.03 -7.74
N ARG A 292 15.04 16.68 -7.97
CA ARG A 292 14.83 16.13 -9.30
C ARG A 292 13.35 16.14 -9.70
N ALA A 293 12.45 16.04 -8.72
CA ALA A 293 11.02 16.12 -8.95
C ALA A 293 10.33 17.01 -7.92
N THR A 294 9.23 17.62 -8.32
CA THR A 294 8.31 18.29 -7.39
C THR A 294 7.29 17.26 -6.89
N VAL A 295 7.25 17.05 -5.60
CA VAL A 295 6.28 16.15 -4.96
C VAL A 295 4.98 16.91 -4.69
N VAL A 296 3.86 16.43 -5.23
CA VAL A 296 2.54 17.06 -5.17
C VAL A 296 1.51 16.12 -4.59
N GLY A 297 0.55 16.64 -3.85
CA GLY A 297 -0.56 15.88 -3.31
C GLY A 297 -0.71 16.07 -1.81
N THR A 298 -0.84 14.99 -1.05
CA THR A 298 -0.97 15.01 0.41
C THR A 298 0.06 14.08 1.02
N ARG A 299 0.37 14.26 2.33
CA ARG A 299 1.38 13.48 3.05
C ARG A 299 1.19 11.98 2.84
N SER A 300 2.28 11.25 2.65
CA SER A 300 2.30 9.80 2.53
C SER A 300 2.02 9.07 3.85
N PHE A 301 2.02 7.74 3.83
CA PHE A 301 1.62 6.89 4.94
C PHE A 301 2.59 6.91 6.13
N GLY A 302 3.90 6.91 5.87
CA GLY A 302 4.94 6.91 6.91
C GLY A 302 5.50 5.54 7.26
N LYS A 303 5.48 4.57 6.36
CA LYS A 303 6.09 3.25 6.59
C LYS A 303 7.59 3.28 6.31
N GLY A 304 8.37 3.57 7.34
CA GLY A 304 9.83 3.64 7.29
C GLY A 304 10.55 2.39 7.79
N SER A 305 9.86 1.25 7.94
CA SER A 305 10.43 -0.02 8.43
C SER A 305 10.73 -1.00 7.30
N VAL A 306 11.90 -1.67 7.40
CA VAL A 306 12.36 -2.72 6.46
C VAL A 306 11.95 -4.07 7.01
N GLN A 307 11.22 -4.87 6.23
CA GLN A 307 10.91 -6.25 6.56
C GLN A 307 11.83 -7.20 5.80
N THR A 308 12.49 -8.07 6.56
CA THR A 308 13.25 -9.21 6.02
C THR A 308 12.39 -10.46 6.09
N ILE A 309 12.39 -11.24 5.02
CA ILE A 309 11.72 -12.54 4.95
C ILE A 309 12.75 -13.62 5.25
N ILE A 310 12.51 -14.36 6.33
CA ILE A 310 13.38 -15.44 6.81
C ILE A 310 12.65 -16.76 6.61
N PRO A 311 13.01 -17.57 5.59
CA PRO A 311 12.37 -18.87 5.37
C PRO A 311 12.62 -19.85 6.52
N LEU A 312 11.59 -20.63 6.87
CA LEU A 312 11.61 -21.69 7.89
C LEU A 312 11.44 -23.08 7.25
N GLY A 313 12.03 -23.30 6.10
CA GLY A 313 11.90 -24.55 5.34
C GLY A 313 10.46 -24.83 4.93
N SER A 314 9.94 -26.02 5.27
CA SER A 314 8.56 -26.43 4.97
C SER A 314 7.51 -25.68 5.80
N ASN A 315 7.91 -25.02 6.89
CA ASN A 315 7.01 -24.38 7.85
C ASN A 315 6.68 -22.93 7.50
N GLY A 316 6.98 -22.48 6.26
CA GLY A 316 6.70 -21.11 5.82
C GLY A 316 7.86 -20.14 6.07
N ALA A 317 7.60 -18.96 6.61
CA ALA A 317 8.61 -17.92 6.82
C ALA A 317 8.24 -16.97 7.96
N ILE A 318 9.23 -16.24 8.46
CA ILE A 318 9.02 -15.08 9.31
C ILE A 318 9.22 -13.84 8.46
N ARG A 319 8.28 -12.90 8.53
CA ARG A 319 8.44 -11.52 8.10
C ARG A 319 8.79 -10.70 9.34
N LEU A 320 10.01 -10.19 9.41
CA LEU A 320 10.53 -9.52 10.59
C LEU A 320 11.07 -8.15 10.23
N THR A 321 10.74 -7.14 11.03
CA THR A 321 11.32 -5.80 10.90
C THR A 321 12.77 -5.82 11.40
N THR A 322 13.72 -5.53 10.50
CA THR A 322 15.16 -5.62 10.77
C THR A 322 15.89 -4.30 10.66
N ALA A 323 15.31 -3.29 9.99
CA ALA A 323 15.95 -1.99 9.79
C ALA A 323 14.90 -0.88 9.59
N ARG A 324 15.38 0.36 9.48
CA ARG A 324 14.59 1.55 9.14
C ARG A 324 15.14 2.23 7.90
N TYR A 325 14.24 2.86 7.13
CA TYR A 325 14.57 3.68 5.97
C TYR A 325 14.75 5.14 6.34
N TYR A 326 15.72 5.76 5.67
CA TYR A 326 15.96 7.20 5.72
C TYR A 326 16.14 7.73 4.30
N THR A 327 15.66 8.93 4.03
CA THR A 327 15.87 9.59 2.74
C THR A 327 17.35 9.97 2.56
N PRO A 328 17.79 10.38 1.35
CA PRO A 328 19.16 10.83 1.13
C PRO A 328 19.66 11.89 2.11
N SER A 329 18.81 12.83 2.50
CA SER A 329 19.13 13.88 3.49
C SER A 329 19.14 13.38 4.94
N GLY A 330 18.86 12.08 5.19
CA GLY A 330 18.83 11.48 6.52
C GLY A 330 17.52 11.66 7.27
N ARG A 331 16.45 12.14 6.63
CA ARG A 331 15.11 12.22 7.25
C ARG A 331 14.54 10.82 7.45
N SER A 332 14.03 10.53 8.65
CA SER A 332 13.29 9.31 8.92
C SER A 332 11.91 9.34 8.26
N ILE A 333 11.56 8.25 7.57
CA ILE A 333 10.23 8.05 6.98
C ILE A 333 9.25 7.50 8.04
N GLN A 334 9.76 6.73 9.03
CA GLN A 334 8.93 6.03 10.03
C GLN A 334 8.01 6.99 10.78
N ALA A 335 6.70 6.71 10.73
CA ALA A 335 5.62 7.47 11.37
C ALA A 335 5.60 8.98 11.06
N LYS A 336 6.35 9.42 10.04
CA LYS A 336 6.42 10.81 9.56
C LYS A 336 5.86 10.95 8.15
N GLY A 337 6.19 10.00 7.28
CA GLY A 337 5.91 10.05 5.86
C GLY A 337 6.75 11.08 5.12
N ILE A 338 6.42 11.25 3.85
CA ILE A 338 6.94 12.30 2.98
C ILE A 338 5.89 13.40 2.88
N ASP A 339 6.24 14.61 3.28
CA ASP A 339 5.43 15.79 3.04
C ASP A 339 5.61 16.23 1.58
N PRO A 340 4.54 16.54 0.84
CA PRO A 340 4.67 17.06 -0.51
C PRO A 340 5.31 18.47 -0.50
N ASP A 341 5.99 18.85 -1.58
CA ASP A 341 6.47 20.22 -1.77
C ASP A 341 5.31 21.19 -1.95
N LEU A 342 4.27 20.69 -2.65
CA LEU A 342 3.03 21.41 -2.89
C LEU A 342 1.84 20.56 -2.40
N LEU A 343 1.20 21.03 -1.34
CA LEU A 343 -0.03 20.44 -0.83
C LEU A 343 -1.18 20.82 -1.75
N VAL A 344 -1.74 19.81 -2.42
CA VAL A 344 -2.95 19.90 -3.23
C VAL A 344 -3.95 18.90 -2.68
N GLU A 345 -5.01 19.41 -2.06
CA GLU A 345 -6.05 18.57 -1.47
C GLU A 345 -7.05 18.12 -2.51
N GLN A 346 -7.51 16.87 -2.39
CA GLN A 346 -8.56 16.30 -3.22
C GLN A 346 -9.93 16.55 -2.58
N LYS A 347 -10.93 16.91 -3.39
CA LYS A 347 -12.31 16.97 -2.92
C LYS A 347 -12.79 15.55 -2.60
N THR A 348 -12.84 15.21 -1.33
CA THR A 348 -13.28 13.90 -0.87
C THR A 348 -14.80 13.92 -0.62
N PRO A 349 -15.59 12.99 -1.19
CA PRO A 349 -17.00 12.84 -0.90
C PRO A 349 -17.25 12.67 0.61
N GLU A 350 -18.35 13.23 1.12
CA GLU A 350 -18.60 13.28 2.57
C GLU A 350 -18.68 11.90 3.24
N ASP A 351 -19.26 10.92 2.57
CA ASP A 351 -19.36 9.54 3.07
C ASP A 351 -17.97 8.90 3.23
N ILE A 352 -17.07 9.14 2.28
CA ILE A 352 -15.66 8.69 2.35
C ILE A 352 -14.92 9.44 3.46
N ALA A 353 -15.07 10.76 3.52
CA ALA A 353 -14.46 11.59 4.55
C ALA A 353 -14.89 11.16 5.97
N ARG A 354 -16.18 10.80 6.17
CA ARG A 354 -16.67 10.25 7.43
C ARG A 354 -16.08 8.90 7.78
N ARG A 355 -15.92 8.00 6.81
CA ARG A 355 -15.28 6.68 6.99
C ARG A 355 -13.80 6.80 7.34
N GLU A 356 -13.10 7.68 6.63
CA GLU A 356 -11.69 7.94 6.89
C GLU A 356 -11.42 8.56 8.27
N LYS A 357 -12.31 9.42 8.79
CA LYS A 357 -12.19 9.99 10.16
C LYS A 357 -12.26 8.92 11.27
N ARG A 358 -12.90 7.78 11.00
CA ARG A 358 -13.06 6.68 11.98
C ARG A 358 -11.91 5.66 11.95
N ARG A 359 -10.99 5.73 11.02
CA ARG A 359 -9.87 4.79 10.87
C ARG A 359 -8.55 5.48 11.22
N PRO A 360 -7.60 4.74 11.83
CA PRO A 360 -6.24 5.24 11.98
C PRO A 360 -5.67 5.58 10.60
N ARG A 361 -5.08 6.77 10.45
CA ARG A 361 -4.46 7.20 9.21
C ARG A 361 -2.96 7.19 9.38
N GLY A 362 -2.28 6.57 8.41
CA GLY A 362 -0.83 6.46 8.40
C GLY A 362 -0.29 5.50 9.47
N GLU A 363 1.00 5.36 9.47
CA GLU A 363 1.75 4.45 10.35
C GLU A 363 1.58 4.81 11.83
N ALA A 364 1.64 6.10 12.18
CA ALA A 364 1.48 6.59 13.55
C ALA A 364 0.12 6.21 14.18
N GLY A 365 -0.89 5.91 13.35
CA GLY A 365 -2.22 5.47 13.80
C GLY A 365 -2.31 3.97 14.09
N LEU A 366 -1.32 3.17 13.75
CA LEU A 366 -1.32 1.73 13.98
C LEU A 366 -0.93 1.39 15.41
N ARG A 367 -1.69 0.50 16.04
CA ARG A 367 -1.35 0.03 17.39
C ARG A 367 -0.02 -0.75 17.36
N GLY A 368 0.92 -0.38 18.24
CA GLY A 368 2.20 -1.05 18.35
C GLY A 368 3.22 -0.65 17.26
N HIS A 369 2.98 0.42 16.49
CA HIS A 369 3.95 0.89 15.50
C HIS A 369 5.29 1.28 16.14
N LEU A 370 6.36 1.17 15.36
CA LEU A 370 7.68 1.61 15.79
C LEU A 370 7.71 3.14 15.88
N ARG A 371 7.98 3.64 17.08
CA ARG A 371 8.06 5.09 17.32
C ARG A 371 9.26 5.72 16.60
N THR A 372 9.12 6.99 16.27
CA THR A 372 10.23 7.79 15.74
C THR A 372 11.28 8.01 16.80
N GLU A 373 12.55 8.18 16.38
CA GLU A 373 13.67 8.42 17.29
C GLU A 373 13.56 9.76 18.04
N ASP A 374 12.94 10.76 17.42
CA ASP A 374 12.74 12.10 17.98
C ASP A 374 11.35 12.32 18.59
N GLY A 375 10.53 11.28 18.66
CA GLY A 375 9.17 11.34 19.22
C GLY A 375 8.17 12.19 18.44
N LYS A 376 8.55 12.72 17.26
CA LYS A 376 7.68 13.57 16.43
C LYS A 376 7.03 12.72 15.36
N GLU A 377 5.75 12.45 15.52
CA GLU A 377 4.95 11.63 14.60
C GLU A 377 3.89 12.47 13.90
N ASN A 378 3.52 12.06 12.70
CA ASN A 378 2.53 12.76 11.90
C ASN A 378 1.35 11.85 11.58
N ALA A 379 0.14 12.37 11.70
CA ALA A 379 -1.05 11.68 11.22
C ALA A 379 -1.00 11.52 9.69
N GLY A 380 -1.50 10.41 9.19
CA GLY A 380 -1.63 10.17 7.76
C GLY A 380 -2.70 11.07 7.13
N SER A 381 -2.72 11.12 5.80
CA SER A 381 -3.67 11.87 5.00
C SER A 381 -4.72 10.97 4.35
N SER A 382 -5.66 11.56 3.55
CA SER A 382 -6.62 10.81 2.75
C SER A 382 -5.92 10.03 1.64
N ALA A 383 -6.46 8.84 1.35
CA ALA A 383 -6.05 8.01 0.22
C ALA A 383 -7.03 8.11 -0.97
N TYR A 384 -8.03 8.99 -0.90
CA TYR A 384 -9.02 9.11 -1.94
C TYR A 384 -8.42 9.64 -3.25
N VAL A 385 -8.76 8.98 -4.36
CA VAL A 385 -8.48 9.40 -5.73
C VAL A 385 -9.76 9.20 -6.54
N PRO A 386 -10.28 10.23 -7.25
CA PRO A 386 -11.45 10.10 -8.09
C PRO A 386 -11.26 9.06 -9.19
N GLN A 387 -12.37 8.46 -9.64
CA GLN A 387 -12.35 7.53 -10.77
C GLN A 387 -12.21 8.27 -12.11
N ASP A 388 -12.92 9.39 -12.27
CA ASP A 388 -12.78 10.24 -13.46
C ASP A 388 -11.53 11.12 -13.33
N PRO A 389 -10.58 11.06 -14.27
CA PRO A 389 -9.41 11.93 -14.29
C PRO A 389 -9.74 13.43 -14.34
N LYS A 390 -10.93 13.81 -14.83
CA LYS A 390 -11.37 15.21 -14.87
C LYS A 390 -11.63 15.78 -13.48
N ASP A 391 -12.06 14.93 -12.54
CA ASP A 391 -12.32 15.31 -11.16
C ASP A 391 -11.04 15.22 -10.29
N ASP A 392 -9.94 14.69 -10.84
CA ASP A 392 -8.67 14.52 -10.16
C ASP A 392 -7.87 15.83 -10.13
N VAL A 393 -8.16 16.65 -9.12
CA VAL A 393 -7.55 17.98 -8.94
C VAL A 393 -6.02 17.90 -8.87
N GLN A 394 -5.45 16.88 -8.23
CA GLN A 394 -4.01 16.70 -8.13
C GLN A 394 -3.37 16.40 -9.49
N LEU A 395 -3.99 15.54 -10.28
CA LEU A 395 -3.53 15.23 -11.63
C LEU A 395 -3.66 16.45 -12.56
N GLN A 396 -4.80 17.15 -12.52
CA GLN A 396 -5.01 18.35 -13.32
C GLN A 396 -4.00 19.45 -12.98
N PHE A 397 -3.69 19.64 -11.69
CA PHE A 397 -2.63 20.55 -11.25
C PHE A 397 -1.27 20.16 -11.83
N ALA A 398 -0.90 18.88 -11.76
CA ALA A 398 0.37 18.38 -12.28
C ALA A 398 0.49 18.62 -13.79
N ILE A 399 -0.57 18.31 -14.55
CA ILE A 399 -0.61 18.53 -16.01
C ILE A 399 -0.45 20.01 -16.35
N ALA A 400 -1.22 20.90 -15.72
CA ALA A 400 -1.16 22.34 -15.97
C ALA A 400 0.24 22.90 -15.66
N THR A 401 0.83 22.49 -14.53
CA THR A 401 2.18 22.91 -14.11
C THR A 401 3.26 22.49 -15.12
N LEU A 402 3.23 21.24 -15.60
CA LEU A 402 4.20 20.74 -16.59
C LEU A 402 4.05 21.43 -17.96
N ARG A 403 2.83 21.82 -18.31
CA ARG A 403 2.53 22.54 -19.54
C ARG A 403 2.83 24.05 -19.45
N GLY A 404 3.02 24.58 -18.22
CA GLY A 404 3.16 26.02 -17.99
C GLY A 404 1.86 26.79 -18.18
N ILE A 405 0.70 26.16 -17.97
CA ILE A 405 -0.63 26.75 -18.07
C ILE A 405 -1.07 27.26 -16.70
N PRO A 406 -1.58 28.48 -16.57
CA PRO A 406 -2.17 28.96 -15.32
C PRO A 406 -3.31 28.05 -14.85
N THR A 407 -3.43 27.85 -13.55
CA THR A 407 -4.49 27.03 -12.95
C THR A 407 -5.04 27.73 -11.71
N ASP A 408 -6.36 27.64 -11.52
CA ASP A 408 -7.06 28.13 -10.32
C ASP A 408 -6.97 27.14 -9.14
N ILE A 409 -6.30 25.99 -9.34
CA ILE A 409 -6.12 24.98 -8.31
C ILE A 409 -5.15 25.51 -7.26
N VAL A 410 -5.62 25.58 -6.00
CA VAL A 410 -4.84 26.12 -4.90
C VAL A 410 -3.82 25.09 -4.45
N ALA A 411 -2.54 25.39 -4.63
CA ALA A 411 -1.42 24.68 -4.04
C ALA A 411 -0.83 25.50 -2.90
N ARG A 412 -0.51 24.85 -1.77
CA ARG A 412 0.04 25.48 -0.56
C ARG A 412 1.35 24.82 -0.20
N LYS A 413 2.31 25.56 0.33
CA LYS A 413 3.48 24.94 0.97
C LYS A 413 3.06 24.34 2.32
N PRO A 414 3.54 23.16 2.73
CA PRO A 414 3.16 22.53 4.00
C PRO A 414 3.39 23.40 5.23
N GLY A 415 4.36 24.32 5.19
CA GLY A 415 4.63 25.29 6.24
C GLY A 415 3.56 26.36 6.44
N ASP A 416 2.82 26.73 5.40
CA ASP A 416 1.80 27.78 5.43
C ASP A 416 0.52 27.30 6.14
N VAL A 417 0.19 26.01 6.06
CA VAL A 417 -0.96 25.40 6.73
C VAL A 417 -0.78 25.43 8.26
N LYS A 418 0.46 25.23 8.76
CA LYS A 418 0.76 25.30 10.20
C LYS A 418 0.64 26.72 10.76
N LYS A 419 0.84 27.76 9.94
CA LYS A 419 0.66 29.16 10.34
C LYS A 419 -0.82 29.55 10.39
N ALA A 420 -1.64 29.11 9.43
CA ALA A 420 -3.06 29.39 9.40
C ALA A 420 -3.84 28.75 10.57
N ALA A 421 -3.43 27.55 11.02
CA ALA A 421 -4.02 26.86 12.18
C ALA A 421 -3.63 27.45 13.54
N LYS A 422 -2.63 28.33 13.61
CA LYS A 422 -2.16 29.01 14.84
C LYS A 422 -2.68 30.45 15.01
N THR A 423 -3.40 30.99 14.03
CA THR A 423 -4.02 32.32 14.17
C THR A 423 -5.39 32.12 14.83
N PRO A 424 -5.60 32.57 16.09
CA PRO A 424 -6.94 32.57 16.69
C PRO A 424 -7.84 33.47 15.86
N ALA A 425 -9.05 33.07 15.62
CA ALA A 425 -10.09 33.93 15.04
C ALA A 425 -10.20 35.18 15.91
N ALA A 426 -9.74 36.32 15.39
CA ALA A 426 -9.89 37.60 16.03
C ALA A 426 -11.38 37.98 15.95
N ASP A 427 -11.98 38.18 17.12
CA ASP A 427 -13.14 38.96 17.45
C ASP A 427 -14.27 39.05 16.41
N ALA A 428 -15.22 38.11 16.51
CA ALA A 428 -16.59 38.38 16.15
C ALA A 428 -17.25 39.13 17.34
N LYS A 429 -17.33 40.45 17.21
CA LYS A 429 -18.16 41.30 18.13
C LYS A 429 -19.59 40.77 18.14
N THR A 430 -20.02 40.32 19.30
CA THR A 430 -21.43 40.05 19.63
C THR A 430 -22.20 41.37 19.66
N PRO A 431 -23.38 41.50 19.02
CA PRO A 431 -24.22 42.64 19.24
C PRO A 431 -24.91 42.53 20.63
N GLU A 432 -24.76 43.54 21.45
CA GLU A 432 -25.52 43.73 22.69
C GLU A 432 -27.02 43.79 22.39
N ALA A 433 -27.77 42.83 22.93
CA ALA A 433 -29.19 42.90 22.96
C ALA A 433 -29.65 43.49 24.32
N ASN A 434 -30.13 44.73 24.25
CA ASN A 434 -30.86 45.42 25.29
C ASN A 434 -32.16 44.66 25.61
N ALA A 435 -32.31 44.07 26.77
CA ALA A 435 -33.60 43.58 27.26
C ALA A 435 -33.85 44.13 28.65
N LYS A 436 -34.85 45.02 28.70
CA LYS A 436 -35.50 45.53 29.88
C LYS A 436 -36.25 44.40 30.61
N THR A 437 -36.06 44.33 31.92
CA THR A 437 -36.87 43.58 32.88
C THR A 437 -38.18 44.28 33.17
N PRO A 438 -39.26 43.54 33.45
CA PRO A 438 -40.10 43.87 34.55
C PRO A 438 -40.32 42.73 35.56
N ALA A 439 -40.44 43.17 36.78
CA ALA A 439 -40.64 42.43 38.02
C ALA A 439 -42.03 41.83 38.20
N GLY A 440 -42.05 40.77 39.03
CA GLY A 440 -43.17 40.51 39.96
C GLY A 440 -43.98 39.25 39.65
N SER A 441 -43.94 38.22 40.45
CA SER A 441 -44.75 37.98 41.65
C SER A 441 -44.73 36.46 41.99
N ASP A 442 -44.71 36.22 43.27
CA ASP A 442 -44.81 34.97 44.01
C ASP A 442 -45.88 33.97 43.55
N SER A 443 -45.60 32.68 43.72
CA SER A 443 -46.36 31.81 44.62
C SER A 443 -45.84 30.40 44.75
N LYS A 444 -45.91 29.94 45.96
CA LYS A 444 -45.50 28.69 46.61
C LYS A 444 -46.25 27.41 46.16
N VAL A 445 -45.72 26.29 46.64
CA VAL A 445 -46.32 25.00 47.05
C VAL A 445 -46.40 23.97 45.87
N GLY A 446 -45.98 22.81 46.03
CA GLY A 446 -46.01 21.75 47.00
C GLY A 446 -45.39 20.45 46.50
N ALA A 447 -45.00 19.66 47.42
CA ALA A 447 -44.32 18.39 47.43
C ALA A 447 -45.15 17.18 46.92
N GLU A 448 -44.39 16.06 46.93
CA GLU A 448 -44.83 14.65 47.04
C GLU A 448 -44.85 13.87 45.73
N ASP A 449 -43.93 12.97 45.68
CA ASP A 449 -43.88 11.52 46.01
C ASP A 449 -44.48 10.54 44.97
N ASP A 450 -43.72 9.57 44.79
CA ASP A 450 -43.99 8.13 44.66
C ASP A 450 -43.76 7.45 43.28
N VAL A 451 -42.65 6.66 43.21
CA VAL A 451 -42.53 5.21 43.29
C VAL A 451 -43.21 4.36 42.19
N LYS A 452 -42.38 3.54 41.57
CA LYS A 452 -42.57 2.18 40.97
C LYS A 452 -43.26 2.09 39.58
N LYS A 453 -42.54 1.64 38.64
CA LYS A 453 -42.33 0.20 38.25
C LYS A 453 -41.25 0.05 37.21
#